data_e31415be23b0116a01dd9acfc969e24e
#
_entry.id   e31415be23b0116a01dd9acfc969e24e
#
_cell.length_a   1.000
_cell.length_b   1.000
_cell.length_c   1.000
_cell.angle_alpha   90.00
_cell.angle_beta   90.00
_cell.angle_gamma   90.00
#
_symmetry.space_group_name_H-M   'P 1'
#
loop_
_entity.id
_entity.type
_entity.pdbx_description
1 polymer ?
#
loop_
_entity_poly.entity_id
_entity_poly.type
_entity_poly.pdbx_seq_one_letter_code
_entity_poly.pdbx_strand_id
1 'polypeptide(L)'
;MLGCAALLALAACGGGSGGGGGSAGSGSSSDAGYQAGPGPQGGAMLYDDLRLGKKLILHQRELIAVTPATLHDRLAAMDTALDAFDGAFLRLPAITDAVMKPAPLSAQAIAGDLTPVYGLRPAKLRFNFAIAAMQHELDPFDDWSAVYANVANLAKVSRDAGLAGIVIDNESIAGLRVNYPYDLRFQTRTIQEYRAQMQLVAKKIMQAIVGEFPDAAVVVLRGAAGAEPKSPVNIVNKESDSAQLLGSFFAGFVEGNGSRSLVIDGGTDYGLRTPDQFSASAAWRKTQLPSADTASAFVSDALRATWSSNVKAAFGVRELDGAHGNLLPNDAAILASTVRSALVAADTLVWASFDLTDLTKAAATDALPSALRRAKAAAASNDVHLASQAPGSGTGLLAQYFSQIDESELAQTVVDPFIDNVWSGIGPTNTILSGQTDNFSVVWSGYIEAPATGTYTIFGTTDDGMQISIGSTLVVDAFFFQGPTEHAGTIDLVAGRRYPIRIRYFQGGGETEAHVAWQPHGSMKEVVPTARLYPMN
;
A
#
# COMPACT_ATOMS: atom_id res chain seq x y z
N MET A 1 17.11 27.15 -50.23
CA MET A 1 18.44 26.73 -50.64
C MET A 1 18.90 25.73 -49.63
N LEU A 2 18.80 24.49 -49.91
CA LEU A 2 19.85 23.55 -50.33
C LEU A 2 20.93 23.41 -49.22
N GLY A 3 21.29 22.24 -48.72
CA GLY A 3 21.10 20.85 -49.10
C GLY A 3 21.84 20.00 -48.07
N CYS A 4 21.33 18.87 -47.76
CA CYS A 4 21.81 17.52 -48.18
C CYS A 4 23.30 17.27 -47.92
N ALA A 5 23.77 16.25 -47.33
CA ALA A 5 23.56 14.82 -47.31
C ALA A 5 24.64 14.23 -46.36
N ALA A 6 24.43 13.25 -45.54
CA ALA A 6 24.34 11.79 -45.77
C ALA A 6 25.68 11.06 -45.93
N LEU A 7 25.79 9.99 -45.09
CA LEU A 7 26.47 8.70 -45.27
C LEU A 7 28.02 8.66 -45.15
N LEU A 8 28.65 7.72 -44.52
CA LEU A 8 28.57 6.26 -44.52
C LEU A 8 29.51 5.64 -43.47
N ALA A 9 29.18 4.47 -43.04
CA ALA A 9 29.92 3.54 -42.21
C ALA A 9 31.20 3.03 -42.89
N LEU A 10 32.15 2.54 -42.09
CA LEU A 10 32.79 1.26 -42.33
C LEU A 10 33.66 0.81 -41.14
N ALA A 11 33.61 -0.46 -40.88
CA ALA A 11 34.37 -1.20 -39.88
C ALA A 11 35.81 -1.46 -40.36
N ALA A 12 36.71 -1.68 -39.41
CA ALA A 12 37.61 -2.83 -39.40
C ALA A 12 38.65 -2.79 -38.26
N CYS A 13 38.79 -3.93 -37.63
CA CYS A 13 39.80 -4.57 -36.84
C CYS A 13 41.23 -3.98 -36.82
N GLY A 14 41.85 -4.11 -35.62
CA GLY A 14 43.29 -4.19 -35.50
C GLY A 14 43.78 -3.93 -34.08
N GLY A 15 44.32 -4.98 -33.44
CA GLY A 15 44.82 -4.98 -32.06
C GLY A 15 46.13 -4.25 -31.87
N GLY A 16 46.48 -4.10 -30.60
CA GLY A 16 47.84 -3.68 -30.19
C GLY A 16 47.91 -3.24 -28.74
N SER A 17 48.48 -4.05 -27.96
CA SER A 17 49.01 -3.98 -26.59
C SER A 17 49.57 -2.63 -26.10
N GLY A 18 49.38 -2.36 -24.81
CA GLY A 18 50.43 -1.82 -23.98
C GLY A 18 50.12 -0.65 -23.08
N GLY A 19 50.21 -0.86 -21.78
CA GLY A 19 50.76 0.13 -20.86
C GLY A 19 49.87 0.83 -19.86
N GLY A 20 49.75 0.33 -18.70
CA GLY A 20 49.96 0.89 -17.38
C GLY A 20 49.39 2.25 -17.00
N GLY A 21 48.50 2.25 -16.04
CA GLY A 21 48.11 3.42 -15.27
C GLY A 21 47.16 3.03 -14.14
N GLY A 22 47.75 2.70 -12.97
CA GLY A 22 46.95 2.29 -11.82
C GLY A 22 46.17 3.45 -11.25
N SER A 23 44.85 3.23 -11.05
CA SER A 23 44.10 3.94 -10.04
C SER A 23 43.66 2.91 -8.98
N ALA A 24 44.08 3.18 -7.75
CA ALA A 24 43.78 2.37 -6.59
C ALA A 24 42.29 2.42 -6.31
N GLY A 25 41.56 1.40 -6.75
CA GLY A 25 40.26 1.06 -6.24
C GLY A 25 40.46 0.30 -4.93
N SER A 26 40.03 0.87 -3.82
CA SER A 26 39.89 0.19 -2.55
C SER A 26 38.86 -0.91 -2.65
N GLY A 27 39.23 -2.05 -3.18
CA GLY A 27 38.45 -3.27 -3.18
C GLY A 27 38.43 -3.83 -1.77
N SER A 28 37.25 -3.81 -1.14
CA SER A 28 37.02 -4.53 0.10
C SER A 28 37.23 -6.03 -0.14
N SER A 29 38.09 -6.65 0.62
CA SER A 29 38.50 -8.06 0.55
C SER A 29 37.43 -9.06 1.05
N SER A 30 36.16 -8.71 1.02
CA SER A 30 35.05 -9.52 1.56
C SER A 30 34.36 -10.45 0.55
N ASP A 31 34.69 -10.36 -0.73
CA ASP A 31 34.01 -11.12 -1.79
C ASP A 31 34.73 -12.39 -2.26
N ALA A 32 35.77 -12.77 -1.59
CA ALA A 32 36.53 -13.98 -1.96
C ALA A 32 35.72 -15.26 -1.70
N GLY A 33 35.14 -15.82 -2.77
CA GLY A 33 34.38 -17.06 -2.73
C GLY A 33 32.91 -16.94 -3.17
N TYR A 34 32.36 -15.73 -3.33
CA TYR A 34 31.00 -15.59 -3.88
C TYR A 34 30.96 -16.01 -5.36
N GLN A 35 30.14 -16.99 -5.65
CA GLN A 35 29.82 -17.38 -7.02
C GLN A 35 28.42 -16.82 -7.30
N ALA A 36 28.29 -15.98 -8.33
CA ALA A 36 27.00 -15.48 -8.77
C ALA A 36 26.07 -16.67 -9.09
N GLY A 37 24.84 -16.59 -8.63
CA GLY A 37 23.79 -17.53 -9.02
C GLY A 37 23.53 -17.49 -10.54
N PRO A 38 22.61 -18.29 -11.07
CA PRO A 38 22.37 -18.42 -12.53
C PRO A 38 21.88 -17.15 -13.23
N GLY A 39 22.04 -15.99 -12.60
CA GLY A 39 21.74 -14.67 -13.14
C GLY A 39 20.25 -14.33 -13.24
N PRO A 40 19.88 -13.05 -13.28
CA PRO A 40 18.50 -12.63 -13.33
C PRO A 40 17.88 -12.99 -14.68
N GLN A 41 17.11 -14.05 -14.69
CA GLN A 41 16.26 -14.34 -15.83
C GLN A 41 14.90 -13.62 -15.63
N GLY A 42 14.91 -12.30 -15.51
CA GLY A 42 13.67 -11.56 -15.37
C GLY A 42 13.71 -10.25 -14.59
N GLY A 43 14.85 -9.78 -14.08
CA GLY A 43 14.89 -8.56 -13.25
C GLY A 43 14.23 -7.34 -13.91
N ALA A 44 14.56 -7.06 -15.16
CA ALA A 44 13.93 -5.96 -15.90
C ALA A 44 12.43 -6.20 -16.14
N MET A 45 12.01 -7.44 -16.41
CA MET A 45 10.59 -7.78 -16.56
C MET A 45 9.81 -7.64 -15.25
N LEU A 46 10.40 -8.04 -14.12
CA LEU A 46 9.72 -7.89 -12.81
C LEU A 46 9.53 -6.41 -12.44
N TYR A 47 10.50 -5.56 -12.75
CA TYR A 47 10.37 -4.12 -12.55
C TYR A 47 9.22 -3.52 -13.37
N ASP A 48 9.16 -3.83 -14.67
CA ASP A 48 8.10 -3.32 -15.54
C ASP A 48 6.73 -3.86 -15.13
N ASP A 49 6.63 -5.15 -14.80
CA ASP A 49 5.40 -5.77 -14.31
C ASP A 49 4.91 -5.18 -12.98
N LEU A 50 5.83 -4.83 -12.05
CA LEU A 50 5.48 -4.13 -10.80
C LEU A 50 5.00 -2.71 -11.06
N ARG A 51 5.60 -2.03 -12.02
CA ARG A 51 5.22 -0.68 -12.39
C ARG A 51 3.86 -0.59 -13.08
N LEU A 52 3.52 -1.62 -13.86
CA LEU A 52 2.33 -1.64 -14.71
C LEU A 52 1.13 -2.36 -14.08
N GLY A 53 1.30 -3.07 -12.99
CA GLY A 53 0.20 -3.82 -12.42
C GLY A 53 0.31 -4.04 -10.92
N LYS A 54 -0.83 -4.03 -10.26
CA LYS A 54 -0.94 -4.18 -8.81
C LYS A 54 -0.73 -5.63 -8.39
N LYS A 55 0.10 -5.86 -7.39
CA LYS A 55 0.46 -7.18 -6.89
C LYS A 55 -0.04 -7.40 -5.47
N LEU A 56 -0.45 -8.61 -5.16
CA LEU A 56 -0.73 -9.04 -3.79
C LEU A 56 0.44 -9.89 -3.30
N ILE A 57 1.07 -9.47 -2.21
CA ILE A 57 2.28 -10.07 -1.65
C ILE A 57 1.94 -10.71 -0.30
N LEU A 58 2.34 -11.97 -0.12
CA LEU A 58 2.21 -12.68 1.13
C LEU A 58 3.30 -12.22 2.12
N HIS A 59 2.88 -11.87 3.32
CA HIS A 59 3.77 -11.70 4.46
C HIS A 59 3.29 -12.57 5.63
N GLN A 60 4.18 -13.40 6.16
CA GLN A 60 3.93 -14.13 7.40
C GLN A 60 4.96 -13.71 8.43
N ARG A 61 4.49 -13.23 9.58
CA ARG A 61 5.34 -12.52 10.52
C ARG A 61 6.01 -13.48 11.52
N GLU A 62 5.58 -13.63 12.70
CA GLU A 62 6.47 -14.10 13.78
C GLU A 62 6.43 -15.60 14.05
N LEU A 63 5.30 -16.27 13.85
CA LEU A 63 5.15 -17.67 14.20
C LEU A 63 5.54 -18.63 13.08
N ILE A 64 5.37 -18.20 11.82
CA ILE A 64 5.59 -19.04 10.65
C ILE A 64 6.18 -18.16 9.54
N ALA A 65 7.50 -18.06 9.49
CA ALA A 65 8.16 -17.27 8.46
C ALA A 65 8.11 -17.95 7.09
N VAL A 66 7.87 -17.18 6.02
CA VAL A 66 8.19 -17.64 4.66
C VAL A 66 9.70 -17.50 4.48
N THR A 67 10.39 -18.63 4.61
CA THR A 67 11.82 -18.72 4.39
C THR A 67 12.10 -19.20 2.96
N PRO A 68 13.31 -18.97 2.41
CA PRO A 68 13.72 -19.55 1.13
C PRO A 68 13.55 -21.07 1.07
N ALA A 69 13.84 -21.79 2.16
CA ALA A 69 13.66 -23.24 2.25
C ALA A 69 12.16 -23.62 2.24
N THR A 70 11.30 -22.92 3.01
CA THR A 70 9.86 -23.14 3.00
C THR A 70 9.27 -22.91 1.61
N LEU A 71 9.67 -21.82 0.94
CA LEU A 71 9.23 -21.55 -0.42
C LEU A 71 9.69 -22.65 -1.39
N HIS A 72 10.96 -23.06 -1.32
CA HIS A 72 11.50 -24.14 -2.14
C HIS A 72 10.72 -25.45 -1.97
N ASP A 73 10.59 -25.92 -0.72
CA ASP A 73 10.02 -27.22 -0.42
C ASP A 73 8.52 -27.30 -0.69
N ARG A 74 7.84 -26.18 -0.66
CA ARG A 74 6.38 -26.09 -0.81
C ARG A 74 5.92 -25.35 -2.06
N LEU A 75 6.85 -24.96 -2.95
CA LEU A 75 6.54 -24.13 -4.11
C LEU A 75 5.36 -24.64 -4.92
N ALA A 76 5.33 -25.93 -5.25
CA ALA A 76 4.27 -26.50 -6.08
C ALA A 76 2.88 -26.40 -5.42
N ALA A 77 2.81 -26.62 -4.10
CA ALA A 77 1.57 -26.51 -3.33
C ALA A 77 1.17 -25.05 -3.15
N MET A 78 2.12 -24.19 -2.76
CA MET A 78 1.88 -22.75 -2.53
C MET A 78 1.50 -22.03 -3.84
N ASP A 79 2.19 -22.31 -4.94
CA ASP A 79 1.93 -21.69 -6.25
C ASP A 79 0.53 -22.04 -6.80
N THR A 80 -0.03 -23.16 -6.35
CA THR A 80 -1.40 -23.60 -6.67
C THR A 80 -2.42 -23.08 -5.66
N ALA A 81 -2.16 -23.25 -4.36
CA ALA A 81 -3.10 -22.89 -3.30
C ALA A 81 -3.20 -21.38 -3.08
N LEU A 82 -2.09 -20.68 -3.26
CA LEU A 82 -1.96 -19.23 -3.04
C LEU A 82 -1.91 -18.44 -4.35
N ASP A 83 -2.59 -18.90 -5.38
CA ASP A 83 -2.63 -18.25 -6.71
C ASP A 83 -3.25 -16.84 -6.72
N ALA A 84 -3.83 -16.40 -5.61
CA ALA A 84 -4.17 -14.99 -5.37
C ALA A 84 -2.92 -14.12 -5.18
N PHE A 85 -1.85 -14.68 -4.61
CA PHE A 85 -0.61 -13.96 -4.36
C PHE A 85 0.29 -13.96 -5.59
N ASP A 86 1.01 -12.87 -5.77
CA ASP A 86 2.01 -12.71 -6.82
C ASP A 86 3.43 -13.00 -6.34
N GLY A 87 3.63 -13.04 -5.02
CA GLY A 87 4.92 -13.27 -4.39
C GLY A 87 4.84 -13.22 -2.87
N ALA A 88 6.00 -13.22 -2.23
CA ALA A 88 6.13 -13.22 -0.79
C ALA A 88 7.29 -12.34 -0.31
N PHE A 89 7.18 -11.83 0.92
CA PHE A 89 8.30 -11.31 1.68
C PHE A 89 9.03 -12.48 2.35
N LEU A 90 10.29 -12.67 2.00
CA LEU A 90 11.11 -13.79 2.45
C LEU A 90 11.96 -13.39 3.66
N ARG A 91 11.76 -14.09 4.77
CA ARG A 91 12.64 -13.99 5.91
C ARG A 91 13.85 -14.89 5.71
N LEU A 92 15.02 -14.28 5.74
CA LEU A 92 16.32 -14.97 5.68
C LEU A 92 16.74 -15.28 7.12
N PRO A 93 16.79 -16.58 7.55
CA PRO A 93 16.89 -16.93 8.96
C PRO A 93 18.08 -16.32 9.72
N ALA A 94 19.26 -16.29 9.07
CA ALA A 94 20.47 -15.75 9.69
C ALA A 94 20.76 -14.28 9.30
N ILE A 95 20.08 -13.73 8.29
CA ILE A 95 20.47 -12.48 7.63
C ILE A 95 19.48 -11.35 7.92
N THR A 96 18.19 -11.62 7.92
CA THR A 96 17.14 -10.58 8.06
C THR A 96 17.43 -9.63 9.23
N ASP A 97 17.75 -10.16 10.40
CA ASP A 97 18.01 -9.38 11.62
C ASP A 97 19.48 -8.95 11.77
N ALA A 98 20.35 -9.36 10.85
CA ALA A 98 21.79 -9.10 10.92
C ALA A 98 22.27 -8.08 9.89
N VAL A 99 21.59 -7.97 8.73
CA VAL A 99 22.05 -7.12 7.62
C VAL A 99 22.16 -5.64 8.00
N MET A 100 21.30 -5.17 8.88
CA MET A 100 21.29 -3.78 9.37
C MET A 100 22.20 -3.56 10.60
N LYS A 101 22.96 -4.58 11.05
CA LYS A 101 23.88 -4.44 12.17
C LYS A 101 25.26 -3.93 11.74
N PRO A 102 26.02 -3.25 12.63
CA PRO A 102 27.37 -2.78 12.33
C PRO A 102 28.40 -3.91 12.39
N ALA A 103 28.05 -5.07 11.84
CA ALA A 103 28.92 -6.23 11.73
C ALA A 103 28.94 -6.68 10.27
N PRO A 104 30.12 -6.91 9.67
CA PRO A 104 30.22 -7.28 8.26
C PRO A 104 29.52 -8.60 7.93
N LEU A 105 28.72 -8.60 6.84
CA LEU A 105 28.12 -9.79 6.23
C LEU A 105 28.61 -9.91 4.80
N SER A 106 29.25 -11.03 4.47
CA SER A 106 29.71 -11.29 3.12
C SER A 106 28.57 -11.68 2.18
N ALA A 107 28.70 -11.38 0.89
CA ALA A 107 27.80 -11.86 -0.14
C ALA A 107 27.68 -13.40 -0.14
N GLN A 108 28.75 -14.12 0.17
CA GLN A 108 28.75 -15.59 0.28
C GLN A 108 27.84 -16.09 1.41
N ALA A 109 27.84 -15.42 2.58
CA ALA A 109 26.95 -15.78 3.69
C ALA A 109 25.48 -15.57 3.32
N ILE A 110 25.17 -14.43 2.69
CA ILE A 110 23.81 -14.11 2.22
C ILE A 110 23.37 -15.10 1.12
N ALA A 111 24.26 -15.43 0.19
CA ALA A 111 23.99 -16.39 -0.87
C ALA A 111 23.66 -17.78 -0.32
N GLY A 112 24.31 -18.20 0.77
CA GLY A 112 24.00 -19.45 1.46
C GLY A 112 22.53 -19.54 1.89
N ASP A 113 22.01 -18.48 2.50
CA ASP A 113 20.59 -18.40 2.92
C ASP A 113 19.62 -18.34 1.72
N LEU A 114 20.01 -17.68 0.61
CA LEU A 114 19.16 -17.57 -0.58
C LEU A 114 19.30 -18.76 -1.56
N THR A 115 20.28 -19.64 -1.38
CA THR A 115 20.52 -20.79 -2.25
C THR A 115 19.26 -21.60 -2.58
N PRO A 116 18.34 -21.88 -1.65
CA PRO A 116 17.13 -22.65 -1.96
C PRO A 116 16.25 -22.03 -3.04
N VAL A 117 16.28 -20.72 -3.27
CA VAL A 117 15.44 -20.07 -4.27
C VAL A 117 16.13 -19.85 -5.62
N TYR A 118 17.44 -20.10 -5.72
CA TYR A 118 18.11 -20.01 -7.01
C TYR A 118 17.54 -21.00 -8.03
N GLY A 119 17.16 -20.47 -9.18
CA GLY A 119 16.59 -21.28 -10.25
C GLY A 119 15.12 -21.68 -10.09
N LEU A 120 14.46 -21.33 -8.97
CA LEU A 120 13.02 -21.47 -8.85
C LEU A 120 12.32 -20.59 -9.90
N ARG A 121 11.27 -21.14 -10.53
CA ARG A 121 10.47 -20.45 -11.54
C ARG A 121 8.99 -20.64 -11.24
N PRO A 122 8.49 -20.00 -10.16
CA PRO A 122 7.08 -20.10 -9.82
C PRO A 122 6.22 -19.47 -10.93
N ALA A 123 5.08 -20.07 -11.21
CA ALA A 123 4.15 -19.54 -12.20
C ALA A 123 3.39 -18.32 -11.64
N LYS A 124 3.11 -18.30 -10.35
CA LYS A 124 2.32 -17.26 -9.65
C LYS A 124 3.16 -16.45 -8.68
N LEU A 125 3.87 -17.08 -7.74
CA LEU A 125 4.64 -16.43 -6.67
C LEU A 125 5.98 -15.86 -7.20
N ARG A 126 5.91 -14.96 -8.18
CA ARG A 126 7.08 -14.44 -8.92
C ARG A 126 7.76 -13.24 -8.25
N PHE A 127 7.00 -12.43 -7.50
CA PHE A 127 7.45 -11.17 -6.92
C PHE A 127 7.89 -11.36 -5.46
N ASN A 128 9.05 -11.97 -5.29
CA ASN A 128 9.60 -12.25 -3.95
C ASN A 128 10.61 -11.18 -3.55
N PHE A 129 10.65 -10.84 -2.26
CA PHE A 129 11.50 -9.79 -1.69
C PHE A 129 12.27 -10.33 -0.49
N ALA A 130 13.53 -9.97 -0.35
CA ALA A 130 14.29 -10.23 0.86
C ALA A 130 14.00 -9.17 1.92
N ILE A 131 13.79 -9.58 3.18
CA ILE A 131 13.57 -8.66 4.30
C ILE A 131 14.90 -8.27 4.94
N ALA A 132 15.13 -6.97 5.11
CA ALA A 132 16.17 -6.37 5.92
C ALA A 132 15.51 -5.67 7.12
N ALA A 133 15.57 -6.28 8.30
CA ALA A 133 14.92 -5.77 9.50
C ALA A 133 15.83 -4.80 10.26
N MET A 134 15.31 -3.63 10.59
CA MET A 134 16.00 -2.63 11.39
C MET A 134 15.79 -2.90 12.88
N GLN A 135 16.48 -3.88 13.41
CA GLN A 135 16.43 -4.26 14.83
C GLN A 135 17.67 -3.82 15.60
N HIS A 136 18.27 -2.71 15.21
CA HIS A 136 19.55 -2.29 15.79
C HIS A 136 19.52 -0.85 16.29
N GLU A 137 20.18 -0.62 17.44
CA GLU A 137 20.21 0.66 18.15
C GLU A 137 21.27 1.64 17.60
N LEU A 138 21.52 1.70 16.30
CA LEU A 138 22.43 2.68 15.72
C LEU A 138 21.84 4.09 15.77
N ASP A 139 22.62 5.01 16.32
CA ASP A 139 22.34 6.43 16.21
C ASP A 139 22.65 6.89 14.76
N PRO A 140 21.90 7.84 14.19
CA PRO A 140 22.21 8.38 12.86
C PRO A 140 23.66 8.86 12.68
N PHE A 141 24.33 9.27 13.76
CA PHE A 141 25.73 9.71 13.76
C PHE A 141 26.75 8.61 14.04
N ASP A 142 26.33 7.37 14.21
CA ASP A 142 27.26 6.24 14.30
C ASP A 142 27.87 5.91 12.94
N ASP A 143 28.83 5.00 12.93
CA ASP A 143 29.41 4.46 11.71
C ASP A 143 28.47 3.42 11.08
N TRP A 144 27.90 3.77 9.94
CA TRP A 144 27.01 2.93 9.14
C TRP A 144 27.73 2.20 8.00
N SER A 145 29.04 2.27 7.91
CA SER A 145 29.81 1.73 6.79
C SER A 145 29.58 0.23 6.59
N ALA A 146 29.54 -0.56 7.67
CA ALA A 146 29.25 -1.98 7.62
C ALA A 146 27.81 -2.24 7.12
N VAL A 147 26.84 -1.45 7.55
CA VAL A 147 25.43 -1.56 7.10
C VAL A 147 25.32 -1.29 5.60
N TYR A 148 25.99 -0.26 5.10
CA TYR A 148 25.98 0.02 3.66
C TYR A 148 26.56 -1.13 2.84
N ALA A 149 27.67 -1.72 3.29
CA ALA A 149 28.28 -2.88 2.64
C ALA A 149 27.37 -4.13 2.70
N ASN A 150 26.74 -4.39 3.86
CA ASN A 150 25.84 -5.51 4.03
C ASN A 150 24.61 -5.40 3.12
N VAL A 151 24.03 -4.21 3.03
CA VAL A 151 22.85 -3.94 2.18
C VAL A 151 23.21 -4.03 0.70
N ALA A 152 24.42 -3.58 0.29
CA ALA A 152 24.93 -3.78 -1.06
C ALA A 152 25.07 -5.28 -1.39
N ASN A 153 25.66 -6.06 -0.48
CA ASN A 153 25.77 -7.50 -0.63
C ASN A 153 24.38 -8.18 -0.71
N LEU A 154 23.42 -7.77 0.14
CA LEU A 154 22.05 -8.27 0.06
C LEU A 154 21.42 -7.95 -1.29
N ALA A 155 21.57 -6.73 -1.79
CA ALA A 155 21.03 -6.29 -3.07
C ALA A 155 21.61 -7.10 -4.24
N LYS A 156 22.94 -7.28 -4.27
CA LYS A 156 23.64 -8.09 -5.26
C LYS A 156 23.12 -9.52 -5.29
N VAL A 157 23.08 -10.16 -4.13
CA VAL A 157 22.65 -11.57 -4.02
C VAL A 157 21.16 -11.73 -4.31
N SER A 158 20.32 -10.77 -3.89
CA SER A 158 18.87 -10.77 -4.19
C SER A 158 18.61 -10.65 -5.69
N ARG A 159 19.33 -9.77 -6.39
CA ARG A 159 19.28 -9.67 -7.85
C ARG A 159 19.67 -10.99 -8.51
N ASP A 160 20.79 -11.56 -8.09
CA ASP A 160 21.34 -12.80 -8.65
C ASP A 160 20.43 -14.01 -8.35
N ALA A 161 19.66 -13.97 -7.27
CA ALA A 161 18.61 -14.94 -6.93
C ALA A 161 17.31 -14.72 -7.72
N GLY A 162 17.18 -13.63 -8.47
CA GLY A 162 15.97 -13.30 -9.25
C GLY A 162 14.82 -12.75 -8.41
N LEU A 163 15.09 -12.14 -7.26
CA LEU A 163 14.07 -11.47 -6.46
C LEU A 163 13.62 -10.16 -7.11
N ALA A 164 12.44 -9.67 -6.72
CA ALA A 164 11.90 -8.40 -7.20
C ALA A 164 12.50 -7.18 -6.49
N GLY A 165 13.01 -7.36 -5.27
CA GLY A 165 13.57 -6.27 -4.49
C GLY A 165 13.82 -6.61 -3.03
N ILE A 166 13.84 -5.55 -2.21
CA ILE A 166 14.16 -5.61 -0.79
C ILE A 166 13.06 -4.91 0.00
N VAL A 167 12.71 -5.48 1.14
CA VAL A 167 11.85 -4.84 2.16
C VAL A 167 12.74 -4.30 3.27
N ILE A 168 12.64 -3.02 3.55
CA ILE A 168 13.19 -2.40 4.76
C ILE A 168 12.10 -2.46 5.83
N ASP A 169 12.22 -3.44 6.72
CA ASP A 169 11.32 -3.57 7.86
C ASP A 169 11.80 -2.68 9.01
N ASN A 170 11.22 -1.51 9.08
CA ASN A 170 11.45 -0.50 10.11
C ASN A 170 10.24 -0.36 11.06
N GLU A 171 9.41 -1.39 11.18
CA GLU A 171 8.27 -1.39 12.10
C GLU A 171 8.67 -1.58 13.55
N SER A 172 9.79 -2.23 13.82
CA SER A 172 10.30 -2.37 15.18
C SER A 172 10.81 -1.02 15.69
N ILE A 173 10.03 -0.43 16.61
CA ILE A 173 10.38 0.83 17.29
C ILE A 173 11.67 0.68 18.09
N ALA A 174 12.01 -0.53 18.54
CA ALA A 174 13.21 -0.82 19.30
C ALA A 174 14.51 -0.76 18.48
N GLY A 175 14.43 -0.84 17.15
CA GLY A 175 15.62 -0.98 16.29
C GLY A 175 16.08 0.31 15.62
N LEU A 176 15.17 1.21 15.26
CA LEU A 176 15.53 2.48 14.64
C LEU A 176 15.31 3.63 15.64
N ARG A 177 16.38 4.33 15.98
CA ARG A 177 16.29 5.48 16.87
C ARG A 177 15.70 6.68 16.17
N VAL A 178 14.37 6.81 16.24
CA VAL A 178 13.59 7.83 15.54
C VAL A 178 13.00 8.89 16.47
N ASN A 179 13.08 8.69 17.78
CA ASN A 179 12.49 9.57 18.79
C ASN A 179 13.52 10.59 19.29
N TYR A 180 13.44 11.80 18.81
CA TYR A 180 14.24 12.90 19.33
C TYR A 180 13.55 13.56 20.53
N PRO A 181 14.26 13.88 21.64
CA PRO A 181 15.68 13.56 21.94
C PRO A 181 15.89 12.26 22.72
N TYR A 182 14.84 11.52 23.04
CA TYR A 182 14.84 10.49 24.09
C TYR A 182 15.68 9.25 23.75
N ASP A 183 15.64 8.82 22.49
CA ASP A 183 16.34 7.60 22.04
C ASP A 183 17.75 7.90 21.54
N LEU A 184 18.18 9.16 21.54
CA LEU A 184 19.40 9.59 20.88
C LEU A 184 20.51 9.83 21.88
N ARG A 185 21.72 9.40 21.52
CA ARG A 185 22.90 9.48 22.38
C ARG A 185 23.54 10.87 22.41
N PHE A 186 23.32 11.67 21.37
CA PHE A 186 23.97 12.97 21.17
C PHE A 186 23.03 14.14 21.49
N GLN A 187 22.67 14.30 22.75
CA GLN A 187 21.73 15.35 23.20
C GLN A 187 22.17 16.79 22.93
N THR A 188 23.40 17.01 22.48
CA THR A 188 23.92 18.33 22.12
C THR A 188 23.58 18.76 20.68
N ARG A 189 22.97 17.87 19.88
CA ARG A 189 22.61 18.15 18.50
C ARG A 189 21.16 18.54 18.37
N THR A 190 20.86 19.40 17.41
CA THR A 190 19.52 19.85 17.12
C THR A 190 18.71 18.79 16.35
N ILE A 191 17.39 18.89 16.40
CA ILE A 191 16.51 18.04 15.60
C ILE A 191 16.77 18.18 14.09
N GLN A 192 17.15 19.35 13.63
CA GLN A 192 17.49 19.61 12.22
C GLN A 192 18.75 18.84 11.80
N GLU A 193 19.78 18.81 12.66
CA GLU A 193 21.00 18.01 12.40
C GLU A 193 20.67 16.53 12.34
N TYR A 194 19.81 16.03 13.25
CA TYR A 194 19.36 14.64 13.24
C TYR A 194 18.54 14.29 12.01
N ARG A 195 17.63 15.18 11.56
CA ARG A 195 16.86 15.00 10.33
C ARG A 195 17.76 14.91 9.10
N ALA A 196 18.71 15.83 8.98
CA ALA A 196 19.66 15.82 7.87
C ALA A 196 20.54 14.56 7.86
N GLN A 197 21.03 14.15 9.04
CA GLN A 197 21.86 12.95 9.16
C GLN A 197 21.08 11.67 8.90
N MET A 198 19.86 11.56 9.41
CA MET A 198 18.97 10.41 9.15
C MET A 198 18.64 10.28 7.65
N GLN A 199 18.36 11.41 7.00
CA GLN A 199 18.12 11.44 5.55
C GLN A 199 19.38 11.00 4.77
N LEU A 200 20.56 11.45 5.19
CA LEU A 200 21.83 11.02 4.58
C LEU A 200 22.10 9.52 4.75
N VAL A 201 21.83 8.97 5.93
CA VAL A 201 21.94 7.52 6.20
C VAL A 201 21.03 6.74 5.26
N ALA A 202 19.75 7.09 5.20
CA ALA A 202 18.79 6.39 4.35
C ALA A 202 19.09 6.55 2.86
N LYS A 203 19.54 7.72 2.43
CA LYS A 203 20.03 7.97 1.06
C LYS A 203 21.19 7.03 0.69
N LYS A 204 22.16 6.87 1.57
CA LYS A 204 23.30 5.96 1.34
C LYS A 204 22.87 4.50 1.33
N ILE A 205 21.90 4.09 2.16
CA ILE A 205 21.32 2.74 2.10
C ILE A 205 20.70 2.51 0.72
N MET A 206 19.85 3.44 0.25
CA MET A 206 19.22 3.31 -1.07
C MET A 206 20.25 3.29 -2.20
N GLN A 207 21.27 4.14 -2.14
CA GLN A 207 22.36 4.16 -3.11
C GLN A 207 23.16 2.84 -3.12
N ALA A 208 23.38 2.22 -1.96
CA ALA A 208 24.02 0.92 -1.85
C ALA A 208 23.16 -0.18 -2.51
N ILE A 209 21.82 -0.12 -2.34
CA ILE A 209 20.91 -1.05 -3.00
C ILE A 209 20.96 -0.88 -4.52
N VAL A 210 20.74 0.33 -5.02
CA VAL A 210 20.61 0.56 -6.47
C VAL A 210 21.94 0.43 -7.21
N GLY A 211 23.05 0.60 -6.52
CA GLY A 211 24.39 0.36 -7.06
C GLY A 211 24.60 -1.10 -7.48
N GLU A 212 24.05 -2.03 -6.73
CA GLU A 212 24.15 -3.47 -7.01
C GLU A 212 22.90 -4.04 -7.69
N PHE A 213 21.73 -3.45 -7.46
CA PHE A 213 20.44 -3.88 -8.00
C PHE A 213 19.68 -2.68 -8.59
N PRO A 214 20.05 -2.21 -9.80
CA PRO A 214 19.47 -1.00 -10.40
C PRO A 214 17.95 -1.03 -10.61
N ASP A 215 17.37 -2.21 -10.79
CA ASP A 215 15.94 -2.42 -11.03
C ASP A 215 15.18 -2.84 -9.75
N ALA A 216 15.78 -2.65 -8.56
CA ALA A 216 15.18 -3.07 -7.31
C ALA A 216 13.88 -2.30 -7.00
N ALA A 217 12.84 -3.02 -6.56
CA ALA A 217 11.75 -2.43 -5.82
C ALA A 217 12.09 -2.43 -4.32
N VAL A 218 12.16 -1.25 -3.72
CA VAL A 218 12.48 -1.10 -2.31
C VAL A 218 11.22 -0.68 -1.55
N VAL A 219 10.71 -1.59 -0.72
CA VAL A 219 9.54 -1.35 0.12
C VAL A 219 10.01 -0.92 1.50
N VAL A 220 9.69 0.29 1.91
CA VAL A 220 9.92 0.77 3.28
C VAL A 220 8.60 0.64 4.03
N LEU A 221 8.50 -0.28 5.00
CA LEU A 221 7.22 -0.63 5.62
C LEU A 221 6.59 0.58 6.32
N ARG A 222 7.30 1.25 7.21
CA ARG A 222 6.87 2.55 7.76
C ARG A 222 7.50 3.67 6.93
N GLY A 223 6.87 4.00 5.81
CA GLY A 223 7.28 5.09 4.94
C GLY A 223 6.76 6.44 5.44
N ALA A 224 6.28 7.25 4.52
CA ALA A 224 5.70 8.57 4.83
C ALA A 224 4.40 8.47 5.66
N ALA A 225 3.71 7.33 5.64
CA ALA A 225 2.52 7.07 6.44
C ALA A 225 2.76 7.26 7.95
N GLY A 226 3.98 7.01 8.45
CA GLY A 226 4.34 7.29 9.85
C GLY A 226 4.28 8.76 10.25
N ALA A 227 4.17 9.67 9.29
CA ALA A 227 4.02 11.12 9.50
C ALA A 227 2.55 11.59 9.33
N GLU A 228 1.59 10.69 9.07
CA GLU A 228 0.17 11.05 8.98
C GLU A 228 -0.32 11.65 10.31
N PRO A 229 -1.02 12.79 10.27
CA PRO A 229 -1.72 13.26 11.45
C PRO A 229 -2.83 12.25 11.77
N LYS A 230 -2.64 11.48 12.83
CA LYS A 230 -3.70 10.61 13.35
C LYS A 230 -4.88 11.50 13.71
N SER A 231 -5.96 11.41 12.97
CA SER A 231 -7.28 12.03 13.16
C SER A 231 -7.26 13.50 13.65
N PRO A 232 -8.12 14.39 13.13
CA PRO A 232 -8.21 15.79 13.59
C PRO A 232 -8.49 15.94 15.09
N VAL A 233 -8.91 14.89 15.79
CA VAL A 233 -9.16 14.90 17.24
C VAL A 233 -7.88 14.80 18.08
N ASN A 234 -6.77 14.31 17.54
CA ASN A 234 -5.50 14.12 18.26
C ASN A 234 -4.41 15.16 17.94
N ILE A 235 -4.78 16.33 17.49
CA ILE A 235 -3.85 17.43 17.15
C ILE A 235 -3.09 17.96 18.39
N VAL A 236 -3.54 17.67 19.60
CA VAL A 236 -3.00 18.29 20.84
C VAL A 236 -1.68 17.69 21.30
N ASN A 237 -1.29 16.49 20.86
CA ASN A 237 -0.07 15.81 21.30
C ASN A 237 0.99 15.60 20.21
N LYS A 238 1.11 16.52 19.29
CA LYS A 238 2.05 16.43 18.15
C LYS A 238 3.53 16.35 18.52
N GLU A 239 3.91 16.77 19.73
CA GLU A 239 5.31 16.77 20.18
C GLU A 239 5.77 15.47 20.82
N SER A 240 4.86 14.59 21.19
CA SER A 240 5.18 13.25 21.73
C SER A 240 5.28 12.17 20.67
N ASP A 241 5.31 12.55 19.38
CA ASP A 241 5.27 11.57 18.31
C ASP A 241 6.63 10.86 18.22
N SER A 242 6.59 9.59 18.60
CA SER A 242 7.69 8.64 18.59
C SER A 242 8.32 8.40 17.20
N ALA A 243 8.09 9.28 16.24
CA ALA A 243 8.47 9.07 14.84
C ALA A 243 9.03 10.32 14.15
N GLN A 244 9.55 11.30 14.90
CA GLN A 244 9.99 12.59 14.34
C GLN A 244 11.04 12.48 13.20
N LEU A 245 11.82 11.40 13.16
CA LEU A 245 12.84 11.17 12.14
C LEU A 245 12.39 10.22 11.02
N LEU A 246 11.22 9.59 11.11
CA LEU A 246 10.75 8.66 10.07
C LEU A 246 10.54 9.34 8.71
N GLY A 247 10.00 10.55 8.71
CA GLY A 247 9.86 11.33 7.47
C GLY A 247 11.20 11.58 6.79
N SER A 248 12.22 11.94 7.56
CA SER A 248 13.59 12.14 7.06
C SER A 248 14.21 10.85 6.57
N PHE A 249 13.98 9.74 7.27
CA PHE A 249 14.44 8.42 6.84
C PHE A 249 13.84 8.04 5.49
N PHE A 250 12.52 8.14 5.34
CA PHE A 250 11.86 7.84 4.07
C PHE A 250 12.30 8.78 2.95
N ALA A 251 12.41 10.08 3.21
CA ALA A 251 12.88 11.07 2.24
C ALA A 251 14.29 10.73 1.72
N GLY A 252 15.15 10.15 2.56
CA GLY A 252 16.46 9.68 2.14
C GLY A 252 16.38 8.58 1.08
N PHE A 253 15.45 7.63 1.20
CA PHE A 253 15.23 6.61 0.15
C PHE A 253 14.77 7.25 -1.15
N VAL A 254 13.85 8.23 -1.09
CA VAL A 254 13.39 8.95 -2.27
C VAL A 254 14.55 9.71 -2.94
N GLU A 255 15.40 10.35 -2.17
CA GLU A 255 16.56 11.10 -2.67
C GLU A 255 17.66 10.18 -3.25
N GLY A 256 17.84 8.99 -2.66
CA GLY A 256 18.81 8.00 -3.12
C GLY A 256 18.35 7.14 -4.29
N ASN A 257 17.09 7.30 -4.73
CA ASN A 257 16.48 6.47 -5.77
C ASN A 257 17.21 6.56 -7.11
N GLY A 258 17.29 5.43 -7.82
CA GLY A 258 17.84 5.36 -9.18
C GLY A 258 16.75 5.62 -10.25
N SER A 259 17.19 5.72 -11.50
CA SER A 259 16.28 5.94 -12.63
C SER A 259 15.39 4.74 -12.97
N ARG A 260 15.80 3.54 -12.55
CA ARG A 260 15.11 2.27 -12.82
C ARG A 260 14.69 1.52 -11.57
N SER A 261 14.79 2.11 -10.40
CA SER A 261 14.33 1.51 -9.14
C SER A 261 13.02 2.13 -8.68
N LEU A 262 12.31 1.44 -7.80
CA LEU A 262 11.06 1.90 -7.20
C LEU A 262 11.26 2.12 -5.69
N VAL A 263 10.84 3.27 -5.19
CA VAL A 263 10.66 3.50 -3.76
C VAL A 263 9.17 3.37 -3.44
N ILE A 264 8.86 2.40 -2.60
CA ILE A 264 7.50 2.02 -2.26
C ILE A 264 7.28 2.29 -0.78
N ASP A 265 6.32 3.17 -0.49
CA ASP A 265 5.82 3.40 0.86
C ASP A 265 4.88 2.26 1.24
N GLY A 266 5.28 1.44 2.19
CA GLY A 266 4.60 0.20 2.57
C GLY A 266 3.24 0.39 3.23
N GLY A 267 2.97 1.58 3.79
CA GLY A 267 1.67 1.92 4.35
C GLY A 267 1.22 1.02 5.48
N THR A 268 1.82 1.16 6.65
CA THR A 268 1.53 0.34 7.84
C THR A 268 0.37 0.85 8.69
N ASP A 269 -0.54 1.62 8.13
CA ASP A 269 -1.80 1.95 8.80
C ASP A 269 -2.78 0.78 8.64
N TYR A 270 -2.72 -0.14 9.59
CA TYR A 270 -3.56 -1.35 9.60
C TYR A 270 -5.04 -1.08 9.96
N GLY A 271 -5.38 0.17 10.30
CA GLY A 271 -6.75 0.61 10.58
C GLY A 271 -7.61 0.86 9.35
N LEU A 272 -7.01 1.00 8.16
CA LEU A 272 -7.75 1.27 6.93
C LEU A 272 -8.61 0.09 6.49
N ARG A 273 -9.86 0.36 6.08
CA ARG A 273 -10.84 -0.66 5.69
C ARG A 273 -11.52 -0.37 4.35
N THR A 274 -11.82 0.91 4.10
CA THR A 274 -12.66 1.31 2.97
C THR A 274 -11.82 1.83 1.80
N PRO A 275 -12.34 1.77 0.55
CA PRO A 275 -11.63 2.30 -0.62
C PRO A 275 -11.18 3.74 -0.47
N ASP A 276 -11.98 4.58 0.19
CA ASP A 276 -11.65 6.00 0.34
C ASP A 276 -10.60 6.24 1.41
N GLN A 277 -10.60 5.48 2.51
CA GLN A 277 -9.53 5.56 3.49
C GLN A 277 -8.20 5.23 2.82
N PHE A 278 -8.14 4.17 2.01
CA PHE A 278 -6.94 3.81 1.25
C PHE A 278 -6.58 4.87 0.21
N SER A 279 -7.58 5.39 -0.52
CA SER A 279 -7.36 6.43 -1.53
C SER A 279 -6.91 7.75 -0.91
N ALA A 280 -7.51 8.15 0.21
CA ALA A 280 -7.10 9.34 0.96
C ALA A 280 -5.67 9.20 1.51
N SER A 281 -5.33 8.04 2.06
CA SER A 281 -3.96 7.75 2.53
C SER A 281 -2.94 7.79 1.38
N ALA A 282 -3.24 7.20 0.22
CA ALA A 282 -2.39 7.29 -0.95
C ALA A 282 -2.20 8.73 -1.43
N ALA A 283 -3.28 9.49 -1.54
CA ALA A 283 -3.26 10.90 -1.95
C ALA A 283 -2.45 11.74 -0.97
N TRP A 284 -2.67 11.52 0.34
CA TRP A 284 -1.94 12.24 1.37
C TRP A 284 -0.43 12.01 1.26
N ARG A 285 0.01 10.76 1.22
CA ARG A 285 1.45 10.39 1.12
C ARG A 285 2.13 10.92 -0.14
N LYS A 286 1.41 10.99 -1.27
CA LYS A 286 1.97 11.37 -2.57
C LYS A 286 1.90 12.87 -2.86
N THR A 287 0.84 13.54 -2.45
CA THR A 287 0.55 14.92 -2.89
C THR A 287 0.41 15.92 -1.76
N GLN A 288 -0.22 15.54 -0.66
CA GLN A 288 -0.47 16.47 0.44
C GLN A 288 0.73 16.58 1.38
N LEU A 289 1.32 15.45 1.77
CA LEU A 289 2.50 15.42 2.64
C LEU A 289 3.64 16.31 2.10
N PRO A 290 4.10 16.18 0.85
CA PRO A 290 5.22 17.00 0.39
C PRO A 290 4.90 18.51 0.36
N SER A 291 3.63 18.87 0.40
CA SER A 291 3.16 20.26 0.43
C SER A 291 2.84 20.77 1.83
N ALA A 292 2.80 19.90 2.83
CA ALA A 292 2.51 20.26 4.22
C ALA A 292 3.68 21.04 4.84
N ASP A 293 3.39 22.04 5.67
CA ASP A 293 4.42 22.83 6.37
C ASP A 293 5.34 21.96 7.22
N THR A 294 4.79 20.89 7.83
CA THR A 294 5.55 19.93 8.63
C THR A 294 6.56 19.13 7.81
N ALA A 295 6.33 18.94 6.51
CA ALA A 295 7.23 18.22 5.61
C ALA A 295 8.39 19.08 5.12
N SER A 296 8.31 20.40 5.20
CA SER A 296 9.42 21.30 4.83
C SER A 296 10.73 20.98 5.57
N ALA A 297 10.62 20.32 6.72
CA ALA A 297 11.76 19.91 7.53
C ALA A 297 12.56 18.72 6.93
N PHE A 298 11.98 17.94 6.00
CA PHE A 298 12.63 16.76 5.41
C PHE A 298 12.37 16.59 3.89
N VAL A 299 11.45 17.35 3.29
CA VAL A 299 11.22 17.35 1.85
C VAL A 299 11.74 18.66 1.28
N SER A 300 12.90 18.62 0.64
CA SER A 300 13.45 19.78 -0.08
C SER A 300 12.59 20.14 -1.29
N ASP A 301 12.73 21.37 -1.80
CA ASP A 301 12.00 21.82 -3.00
C ASP A 301 12.28 20.93 -4.22
N ALA A 302 13.51 20.44 -4.36
CA ALA A 302 13.87 19.53 -5.44
C ALA A 302 13.17 18.17 -5.31
N LEU A 303 13.07 17.61 -4.10
CA LEU A 303 12.31 16.39 -3.85
C LEU A 303 10.82 16.61 -4.03
N ARG A 304 10.28 17.74 -3.60
CA ARG A 304 8.86 18.08 -3.72
C ARG A 304 8.39 18.05 -5.17
N ALA A 305 9.18 18.58 -6.09
CA ALA A 305 8.85 18.61 -7.52
C ALA A 305 8.68 17.22 -8.14
N THR A 306 9.35 16.21 -7.60
CA THR A 306 9.36 14.84 -8.14
C THR A 306 8.74 13.80 -7.20
N TRP A 307 8.30 14.20 -6.01
CA TRP A 307 7.84 13.29 -4.96
C TRP A 307 6.74 12.35 -5.43
N SER A 308 5.66 12.90 -5.99
CA SER A 308 4.48 12.09 -6.39
C SER A 308 4.78 11.10 -7.51
N SER A 309 5.79 11.36 -8.34
CA SER A 309 6.24 10.42 -9.38
C SER A 309 7.17 9.35 -8.84
N ASN A 310 8.00 9.68 -7.85
CA ASN A 310 9.01 8.80 -7.29
C ASN A 310 8.47 7.89 -6.18
N VAL A 311 7.50 8.38 -5.39
CA VAL A 311 6.89 7.61 -4.31
C VAL A 311 5.72 6.78 -4.84
N LYS A 312 5.76 5.47 -4.59
CA LYS A 312 4.67 4.55 -4.90
C LYS A 312 3.97 4.15 -3.60
N ALA A 313 2.65 4.36 -3.54
CA ALA A 313 1.86 3.96 -2.39
C ALA A 313 1.54 2.47 -2.44
N ALA A 314 1.92 1.77 -1.39
CA ALA A 314 1.49 0.41 -1.08
C ALA A 314 0.71 0.40 0.24
N PHE A 315 0.13 -0.74 0.59
CA PHE A 315 -0.62 -0.90 1.83
C PHE A 315 -0.37 -2.25 2.47
N GLY A 316 -0.24 -2.23 3.80
CA GLY A 316 -0.27 -3.40 4.64
C GLY A 316 -1.71 -3.72 5.05
N VAL A 317 -2.14 -4.95 4.84
CA VAL A 317 -3.37 -5.50 5.41
C VAL A 317 -2.99 -6.64 6.34
N ARG A 318 -3.38 -6.55 7.61
CA ARG A 318 -2.94 -7.49 8.63
C ARG A 318 -4.11 -8.29 9.18
N GLU A 319 -3.93 -9.62 9.26
CA GLU A 319 -4.73 -10.48 10.11
C GLU A 319 -4.38 -10.15 11.56
N LEU A 320 -5.35 -9.69 12.37
CA LEU A 320 -5.08 -9.19 13.71
C LEU A 320 -5.58 -10.17 14.76
N ASP A 321 -4.79 -10.33 15.82
CA ASP A 321 -5.23 -10.98 17.04
C ASP A 321 -6.07 -10.03 17.92
N GLY A 322 -6.97 -10.59 18.76
CA GLY A 322 -7.86 -9.85 19.65
C GLY A 322 -7.18 -9.00 20.71
N ALA A 323 -5.86 -8.99 20.79
CA ALA A 323 -5.12 -8.29 21.84
C ALA A 323 -4.89 -6.79 21.55
N HIS A 324 -5.05 -6.34 20.31
CA HIS A 324 -4.69 -4.99 19.89
C HIS A 324 -5.86 -4.12 19.42
N GLY A 325 -7.11 -4.49 19.71
CA GLY A 325 -8.28 -3.59 19.64
C GLY A 325 -8.79 -3.17 18.26
N ASN A 326 -8.07 -3.42 17.17
CA ASN A 326 -8.46 -3.05 15.81
C ASN A 326 -8.57 -4.28 14.91
N LEU A 327 -9.45 -5.19 15.30
CA LEU A 327 -9.57 -6.51 14.69
C LEU A 327 -10.33 -6.44 13.38
N LEU A 328 -9.69 -6.95 12.32
CA LEU A 328 -10.47 -7.73 11.41
C LEU A 328 -10.80 -9.04 12.14
N PRO A 329 -12.08 -9.38 12.35
CA PRO A 329 -12.41 -10.73 12.77
C PRO A 329 -11.73 -11.67 11.79
N ASN A 330 -11.38 -12.87 12.23
CA ASN A 330 -10.80 -13.94 11.39
C ASN A 330 -11.85 -14.40 10.36
N ASP A 331 -12.36 -13.43 9.61
CA ASP A 331 -13.39 -13.55 8.60
C ASP A 331 -12.74 -13.31 7.23
N ALA A 332 -12.67 -14.39 6.47
CA ALA A 332 -12.09 -14.38 5.14
C ALA A 332 -12.75 -13.35 4.20
N ALA A 333 -14.04 -13.04 4.38
CA ALA A 333 -14.75 -12.08 3.55
C ALA A 333 -14.33 -10.65 3.87
N ILE A 334 -14.20 -10.31 5.16
CA ILE A 334 -13.79 -8.97 5.60
C ILE A 334 -12.33 -8.71 5.19
N LEU A 335 -11.44 -9.68 5.42
CA LEU A 335 -10.04 -9.55 5.01
C LEU A 335 -9.91 -9.40 3.48
N ALA A 336 -10.65 -10.20 2.73
CA ALA A 336 -10.67 -10.12 1.27
C ALA A 336 -11.22 -8.78 0.76
N SER A 337 -12.28 -8.25 1.38
CA SER A 337 -12.84 -6.92 1.05
C SER A 337 -11.82 -5.80 1.33
N THR A 338 -11.12 -5.87 2.46
CA THR A 338 -10.06 -4.91 2.81
C THR A 338 -8.89 -4.99 1.81
N VAL A 339 -8.42 -6.20 1.48
CA VAL A 339 -7.37 -6.41 0.46
C VAL A 339 -7.79 -5.85 -0.89
N ARG A 340 -9.05 -6.06 -1.30
CA ARG A 340 -9.58 -5.46 -2.53
C ARG A 340 -9.51 -3.95 -2.50
N SER A 341 -10.00 -3.33 -1.43
CA SER A 341 -10.00 -1.87 -1.26
C SER A 341 -8.58 -1.31 -1.33
N ALA A 342 -7.63 -1.96 -0.67
CA ALA A 342 -6.22 -1.61 -0.71
C ALA A 342 -5.64 -1.75 -2.13
N LEU A 343 -5.93 -2.85 -2.84
CA LEU A 343 -5.47 -3.07 -4.21
C LEU A 343 -6.01 -2.01 -5.19
N VAL A 344 -7.24 -1.54 -5.01
CA VAL A 344 -7.80 -0.47 -5.84
C VAL A 344 -6.99 0.82 -5.68
N ALA A 345 -6.59 1.17 -4.47
CA ALA A 345 -5.89 2.42 -4.16
C ALA A 345 -4.35 2.35 -4.33
N ALA A 346 -3.76 1.17 -4.23
CA ALA A 346 -2.30 1.01 -4.35
C ALA A 346 -1.78 1.37 -5.75
N ASP A 347 -0.55 1.87 -5.82
CA ASP A 347 0.14 2.09 -7.10
C ASP A 347 0.75 0.78 -7.65
N THR A 348 1.35 -0.04 -6.77
CA THR A 348 2.16 -1.19 -7.19
C THR A 348 1.80 -2.48 -6.49
N LEU A 349 1.69 -2.49 -5.17
CA LEU A 349 1.44 -3.70 -4.40
C LEU A 349 0.63 -3.45 -3.13
N VAL A 350 0.00 -4.51 -2.67
CA VAL A 350 -0.54 -4.68 -1.32
C VAL A 350 0.15 -5.89 -0.70
N TRP A 351 0.59 -5.79 0.53
CA TRP A 351 1.10 -6.93 1.27
C TRP A 351 0.12 -7.31 2.38
N ALA A 352 -0.20 -8.59 2.46
CA ALA A 352 -1.13 -9.12 3.45
C ALA A 352 -0.36 -9.95 4.47
N SER A 353 -0.42 -9.52 5.73
CA SER A 353 0.29 -10.13 6.85
C SER A 353 -0.61 -11.08 7.63
N PHE A 354 -0.11 -12.28 7.86
CA PHE A 354 -0.78 -13.34 8.58
C PHE A 354 0.02 -13.73 9.81
N ASP A 355 -0.57 -13.52 10.99
CA ASP A 355 0.05 -13.84 12.28
C ASP A 355 -0.53 -15.12 12.90
N LEU A 356 -1.77 -15.46 12.55
CA LEU A 356 -2.52 -16.59 13.13
C LEU A 356 -2.69 -17.76 12.15
N THR A 357 -2.83 -17.45 10.86
CA THR A 357 -3.10 -18.45 9.82
C THR A 357 -1.83 -18.82 9.07
N ASP A 358 -1.44 -20.10 9.13
CA ASP A 358 -0.33 -20.62 8.31
C ASP A 358 -0.77 -20.86 6.87
N LEU A 359 -0.69 -19.82 6.05
CA LEU A 359 -1.02 -19.92 4.64
C LEU A 359 -0.04 -20.78 3.83
N THR A 360 1.14 -21.08 4.34
CA THR A 360 2.07 -21.99 3.64
C THR A 360 1.53 -23.43 3.56
N LYS A 361 0.54 -23.76 4.40
CA LYS A 361 -0.14 -25.07 4.44
C LYS A 361 -1.57 -25.03 3.87
N ALA A 362 -2.02 -23.87 3.40
CA ALA A 362 -3.38 -23.73 2.91
C ALA A 362 -3.64 -24.58 1.65
N ALA A 363 -4.89 -25.02 1.50
CA ALA A 363 -5.38 -25.61 0.25
C ALA A 363 -6.09 -24.55 -0.60
N ALA A 364 -6.09 -24.74 -1.91
CA ALA A 364 -6.75 -23.81 -2.85
C ALA A 364 -8.26 -23.66 -2.60
N THR A 365 -8.87 -24.68 -1.99
CA THR A 365 -10.31 -24.71 -1.64
C THR A 365 -10.63 -24.03 -0.32
N ASP A 366 -9.63 -23.70 0.49
CA ASP A 366 -9.86 -23.04 1.78
C ASP A 366 -10.54 -21.68 1.59
N ALA A 367 -11.33 -21.27 2.57
CA ALA A 367 -12.18 -20.09 2.48
C ALA A 367 -11.36 -18.82 2.21
N LEU A 368 -10.24 -18.64 2.92
CA LEU A 368 -9.41 -17.44 2.82
C LEU A 368 -8.68 -17.33 1.47
N PRO A 369 -7.91 -18.32 0.96
CA PRO A 369 -7.33 -18.28 -0.38
C PRO A 369 -8.39 -18.03 -1.46
N SER A 370 -9.55 -18.68 -1.38
CA SER A 370 -10.65 -18.50 -2.32
C SER A 370 -11.21 -17.08 -2.28
N ALA A 371 -11.36 -16.48 -1.10
CA ALA A 371 -11.84 -15.11 -0.93
C ALA A 371 -10.83 -14.09 -1.46
N LEU A 372 -9.54 -14.26 -1.17
CA LEU A 372 -8.47 -13.40 -1.68
C LEU A 372 -8.35 -13.45 -3.20
N ARG A 373 -8.54 -14.63 -3.82
CA ARG A 373 -8.59 -14.78 -5.28
C ARG A 373 -9.70 -13.94 -5.89
N ARG A 374 -10.91 -14.03 -5.32
CA ARG A 374 -12.06 -13.21 -5.78
C ARG A 374 -11.80 -11.72 -5.58
N ALA A 375 -11.23 -11.32 -4.44
CA ALA A 375 -10.89 -9.93 -4.14
C ALA A 375 -9.89 -9.36 -5.15
N LYS A 376 -8.83 -10.10 -5.46
CA LYS A 376 -7.82 -9.70 -6.45
C LYS A 376 -8.41 -9.59 -7.84
N ALA A 377 -9.18 -10.60 -8.27
CA ALA A 377 -9.86 -10.56 -9.57
C ALA A 377 -10.81 -9.37 -9.66
N ALA A 378 -11.57 -9.08 -8.61
CA ALA A 378 -12.47 -7.92 -8.54
C ALA A 378 -11.71 -6.58 -8.54
N ALA A 379 -10.53 -6.50 -7.93
CA ALA A 379 -9.68 -5.30 -7.98
C ALA A 379 -9.07 -5.07 -9.38
N ALA A 380 -8.72 -6.14 -10.08
CA ALA A 380 -8.21 -6.08 -11.45
C ALA A 380 -9.30 -5.74 -12.47
N SER A 381 -10.54 -6.13 -12.16
CA SER A 381 -11.70 -6.01 -13.05
C SER A 381 -12.57 -4.81 -12.72
N ASN A 382 -12.00 -3.63 -12.45
CA ASN A 382 -12.82 -2.42 -12.26
C ASN A 382 -13.94 -2.24 -13.33
N ASP A 383 -13.95 -3.08 -14.38
CA ASP A 383 -14.96 -3.10 -15.44
C ASP A 383 -15.57 -4.49 -15.74
N VAL A 384 -14.91 -5.62 -15.44
CA VAL A 384 -15.29 -6.93 -16.04
C VAL A 384 -16.45 -7.61 -15.28
N HIS A 385 -16.51 -7.49 -13.95
CA HIS A 385 -17.61 -8.10 -13.19
C HIS A 385 -18.96 -7.43 -13.47
N LEU A 386 -18.94 -6.15 -13.75
CA LEU A 386 -20.14 -5.38 -14.12
C LEU A 386 -20.55 -5.60 -15.59
N ALA A 387 -19.62 -5.91 -16.46
CA ALA A 387 -19.90 -6.18 -17.87
C ALA A 387 -20.71 -7.48 -18.09
N SER A 388 -20.64 -8.42 -17.15
CA SER A 388 -21.40 -9.69 -17.21
C SER A 388 -22.84 -9.57 -16.67
N GLN A 389 -23.18 -8.47 -15.96
CA GLN A 389 -24.53 -8.26 -15.44
C GLN A 389 -25.36 -7.46 -16.46
N ALA A 390 -26.58 -7.91 -16.72
CA ALA A 390 -27.49 -7.19 -17.61
C ALA A 390 -27.75 -5.76 -17.10
N PRO A 391 -27.89 -4.75 -17.98
CA PRO A 391 -28.32 -3.43 -17.58
C PRO A 391 -29.64 -3.48 -16.82
N GLY A 392 -29.73 -2.74 -15.70
CA GLY A 392 -30.93 -2.71 -14.86
C GLY A 392 -31.16 -3.97 -14.02
N SER A 393 -30.12 -4.78 -13.79
CA SER A 393 -30.18 -5.98 -12.94
C SER A 393 -29.53 -5.81 -11.59
N GLY A 394 -29.33 -4.57 -11.13
CA GLY A 394 -28.74 -4.26 -9.84
C GLY A 394 -29.56 -4.79 -8.67
N THR A 395 -28.91 -4.98 -7.52
CA THR A 395 -29.52 -5.54 -6.30
C THR A 395 -29.36 -4.62 -5.09
N GLY A 396 -28.72 -3.46 -5.25
CA GLY A 396 -28.47 -2.51 -4.17
C GLY A 396 -26.99 -2.16 -4.03
N LEU A 397 -26.61 -1.57 -2.90
CA LEU A 397 -25.24 -1.22 -2.54
C LEU A 397 -24.76 -2.06 -1.34
N LEU A 398 -23.48 -2.34 -1.27
CA LEU A 398 -22.88 -2.90 -0.08
C LEU A 398 -22.92 -1.85 1.02
N ALA A 399 -23.60 -2.14 2.12
CA ALA A 399 -23.77 -1.29 3.30
C ALA A 399 -22.91 -1.83 4.44
N GLN A 400 -22.04 -0.99 4.96
CA GLN A 400 -21.25 -1.24 6.16
C GLN A 400 -21.76 -0.36 7.29
N TYR A 401 -22.29 -0.99 8.34
CA TYR A 401 -22.82 -0.33 9.53
C TYR A 401 -21.77 -0.34 10.64
N PHE A 402 -21.51 0.81 11.23
CA PHE A 402 -20.52 1.00 12.28
C PHE A 402 -21.18 1.51 13.56
N SER A 403 -20.76 1.01 14.72
CA SER A 403 -21.31 1.44 16.02
C SER A 403 -20.74 2.77 16.51
N GLN A 404 -19.94 3.47 15.70
CA GLN A 404 -19.38 4.79 15.98
C GLN A 404 -19.55 5.73 14.78
N ILE A 405 -19.59 7.05 15.04
CA ILE A 405 -19.77 8.09 14.00
C ILE A 405 -18.56 8.26 13.06
N ASP A 406 -17.41 7.81 13.46
CA ASP A 406 -16.12 7.96 12.76
C ASP A 406 -15.77 6.78 11.85
N GLU A 407 -16.75 5.92 11.54
CA GLU A 407 -16.58 4.70 10.74
C GLU A 407 -15.59 3.70 11.40
N SER A 408 -15.38 3.79 12.71
CA SER A 408 -14.73 2.76 13.50
C SER A 408 -15.73 1.70 13.97
N GLU A 409 -15.24 0.56 14.44
CA GLU A 409 -16.06 -0.52 14.99
C GLU A 409 -17.16 -1.02 14.03
N LEU A 410 -16.74 -1.63 12.92
CA LEU A 410 -17.65 -2.27 11.96
C LEU A 410 -18.53 -3.31 12.67
N ALA A 411 -19.82 -3.05 12.69
CA ALA A 411 -20.84 -3.89 13.32
C ALA A 411 -21.40 -4.95 12.37
N GLN A 412 -21.73 -4.54 11.13
CA GLN A 412 -22.35 -5.45 10.15
C GLN A 412 -22.11 -4.99 8.71
N THR A 413 -22.08 -5.95 7.80
CA THR A 413 -22.07 -5.71 6.35
C THR A 413 -23.25 -6.44 5.73
N VAL A 414 -24.08 -5.72 4.96
CA VAL A 414 -25.26 -6.24 4.24
C VAL A 414 -25.36 -5.61 2.85
N VAL A 415 -26.34 -6.01 2.05
CA VAL A 415 -26.70 -5.30 0.82
C VAL A 415 -28.01 -4.59 1.05
N ASP A 416 -27.98 -3.25 0.99
CA ASP A 416 -29.19 -2.44 1.03
C ASP A 416 -29.71 -2.20 -0.38
N PRO A 417 -30.97 -2.55 -0.66
CA PRO A 417 -31.51 -2.47 -2.02
C PRO A 417 -31.63 -1.03 -2.54
N PHE A 418 -31.86 -0.08 -1.66
CA PHE A 418 -31.94 1.36 -1.90
C PHE A 418 -31.70 2.10 -0.58
N ILE A 419 -31.50 3.41 -0.64
CA ILE A 419 -31.30 4.23 0.56
C ILE A 419 -32.49 5.18 0.68
N ASP A 420 -33.44 4.80 1.54
CA ASP A 420 -34.67 5.53 1.81
C ASP A 420 -35.16 5.18 3.24
N ASN A 421 -34.39 5.67 4.22
CA ASN A 421 -34.49 5.22 5.60
C ASN A 421 -34.93 6.35 6.54
N VAL A 422 -35.85 6.01 7.43
CA VAL A 422 -36.19 6.80 8.62
C VAL A 422 -36.04 5.87 9.82
N TRP A 423 -35.08 6.18 10.67
CA TRP A 423 -34.70 5.35 11.82
C TRP A 423 -34.96 6.03 13.17
N SER A 424 -35.63 7.20 13.17
CA SER A 424 -35.88 7.99 14.38
C SER A 424 -36.50 7.14 15.49
N GLY A 425 -35.82 7.07 16.64
CA GLY A 425 -36.25 6.32 17.82
C GLY A 425 -36.12 4.81 17.78
N ILE A 426 -35.65 4.22 16.67
CA ILE A 426 -35.57 2.74 16.52
C ILE A 426 -34.18 2.24 16.05
N GLY A 427 -33.32 3.15 15.56
CA GLY A 427 -32.02 2.77 14.97
C GLY A 427 -32.15 1.99 13.64
N PRO A 428 -31.03 1.59 13.02
CA PRO A 428 -31.03 0.86 11.74
C PRO A 428 -31.72 -0.50 11.86
N THR A 429 -32.97 -0.57 11.35
CA THR A 429 -33.78 -1.79 11.40
C THR A 429 -33.17 -2.90 10.54
N ASN A 430 -33.39 -4.15 10.95
CA ASN A 430 -32.84 -5.35 10.30
C ASN A 430 -31.30 -5.46 10.34
N THR A 431 -30.66 -4.71 11.22
CA THR A 431 -29.22 -4.81 11.50
C THR A 431 -28.97 -5.12 12.97
N ILE A 432 -27.73 -5.47 13.31
CA ILE A 432 -27.35 -5.68 14.72
C ILE A 432 -27.32 -4.36 15.51
N LEU A 433 -27.40 -3.20 14.85
CA LEU A 433 -27.56 -1.87 15.46
C LEU A 433 -29.02 -1.48 15.70
N SER A 434 -29.97 -2.41 15.48
CA SER A 434 -31.38 -2.17 15.79
C SER A 434 -31.53 -1.80 17.28
N GLY A 435 -32.11 -0.61 17.52
CA GLY A 435 -32.19 -0.02 18.87
C GLY A 435 -31.09 0.98 19.21
N GLN A 436 -30.02 1.07 18.43
CA GLN A 436 -29.02 2.13 18.56
C GLN A 436 -29.51 3.36 17.77
N THR A 437 -30.04 4.37 18.47
CA THR A 437 -30.62 5.57 17.84
C THR A 437 -29.58 6.62 17.50
N ASP A 438 -28.45 6.62 18.21
CA ASP A 438 -27.43 7.66 18.14
C ASP A 438 -26.03 7.05 18.02
N ASN A 439 -25.05 7.88 17.63
CA ASN A 439 -23.64 7.54 17.59
C ASN A 439 -23.31 6.32 16.72
N PHE A 440 -23.82 6.29 15.48
CA PHE A 440 -23.48 5.28 14.50
C PHE A 440 -23.21 5.91 13.12
N SER A 441 -22.62 5.13 12.23
CA SER A 441 -22.40 5.55 10.84
C SER A 441 -22.67 4.40 9.86
N VAL A 442 -22.91 4.77 8.61
CA VAL A 442 -23.13 3.82 7.52
C VAL A 442 -22.35 4.26 6.29
N VAL A 443 -21.67 3.30 5.66
CA VAL A 443 -21.03 3.51 4.37
C VAL A 443 -21.66 2.58 3.34
N TRP A 444 -22.31 3.15 2.33
CA TRP A 444 -22.76 2.40 1.16
C TRP A 444 -21.75 2.53 0.04
N SER A 445 -21.42 1.42 -0.59
CA SER A 445 -20.45 1.37 -1.68
C SER A 445 -20.87 0.41 -2.78
N GLY A 446 -20.54 0.76 -4.02
CA GLY A 446 -20.89 -0.02 -5.18
C GLY A 446 -20.81 0.77 -6.47
N TYR A 447 -21.77 0.54 -7.36
CA TYR A 447 -21.85 1.25 -8.62
C TYR A 447 -23.28 1.71 -8.89
N ILE A 448 -23.41 2.90 -9.50
CA ILE A 448 -24.67 3.44 -10.02
C ILE A 448 -24.65 3.39 -11.55
N GLU A 449 -25.72 2.86 -12.14
CA GLU A 449 -25.88 2.76 -13.61
C GLU A 449 -26.79 3.87 -14.12
N ALA A 450 -26.29 4.64 -15.08
CA ALA A 450 -27.07 5.66 -15.76
C ALA A 450 -27.97 5.05 -16.86
N PRO A 451 -29.31 5.15 -16.78
CA PRO A 451 -30.19 4.68 -17.84
C PRO A 451 -30.19 5.56 -19.09
N ALA A 452 -29.83 6.83 -18.97
CA ALA A 452 -29.79 7.80 -20.08
C ALA A 452 -28.51 8.65 -19.99
N THR A 453 -28.06 9.19 -21.10
CA THR A 453 -26.96 10.18 -21.14
C THR A 453 -27.53 11.56 -20.82
N GLY A 454 -26.89 12.28 -19.90
CA GLY A 454 -27.25 13.65 -19.55
C GLY A 454 -26.79 14.06 -18.15
N THR A 455 -27.18 15.26 -17.76
CA THR A 455 -26.92 15.78 -16.41
C THR A 455 -27.94 15.20 -15.44
N TYR A 456 -27.44 14.62 -14.37
CA TYR A 456 -28.22 14.12 -13.24
C TYR A 456 -28.10 15.07 -12.06
N THR A 457 -29.20 15.39 -11.41
CA THR A 457 -29.16 15.97 -10.07
C THR A 457 -29.25 14.84 -9.06
N ILE A 458 -28.31 14.76 -8.16
CA ILE A 458 -28.25 13.80 -7.06
C ILE A 458 -28.66 14.52 -5.79
N PHE A 459 -29.54 13.91 -5.01
CA PHE A 459 -30.06 14.45 -3.75
C PHE A 459 -29.68 13.53 -2.60
N GLY A 460 -29.22 14.12 -1.51
CA GLY A 460 -29.04 13.46 -0.22
C GLY A 460 -29.84 14.20 0.83
N THR A 461 -30.86 13.55 1.42
CA THR A 461 -31.57 14.09 2.60
C THR A 461 -31.06 13.36 3.82
N THR A 462 -30.67 14.09 4.84
CA THR A 462 -29.93 13.51 5.96
C THR A 462 -30.14 14.27 7.25
N ASP A 463 -30.18 13.54 8.34
CA ASP A 463 -29.96 13.91 9.73
C ASP A 463 -29.04 12.83 10.34
N ASP A 464 -27.80 13.07 10.72
CA ASP A 464 -27.04 14.34 10.64
C ASP A 464 -26.33 14.50 9.28
N GLY A 465 -25.19 13.85 9.08
CA GLY A 465 -24.28 14.13 7.98
C GLY A 465 -24.27 13.12 6.85
N MET A 466 -24.19 13.61 5.60
CA MET A 466 -24.04 12.76 4.42
C MET A 466 -23.05 13.33 3.40
N GLN A 467 -22.25 12.44 2.81
CA GLN A 467 -21.45 12.71 1.62
C GLN A 467 -21.77 11.72 0.51
N ILE A 468 -21.90 12.19 -0.73
CA ILE A 468 -22.12 11.33 -1.91
C ILE A 468 -21.05 11.63 -2.95
N SER A 469 -20.24 10.61 -3.27
CA SER A 469 -19.23 10.66 -4.34
C SER A 469 -19.61 9.70 -5.47
N ILE A 470 -19.50 10.17 -6.72
CA ILE A 470 -19.71 9.35 -7.93
C ILE A 470 -18.49 9.49 -8.83
N GLY A 471 -17.81 8.38 -9.10
CA GLY A 471 -16.48 8.41 -9.71
C GLY A 471 -15.49 9.16 -8.82
N SER A 472 -14.83 10.16 -9.37
CA SER A 472 -13.92 11.07 -8.65
C SER A 472 -14.59 12.38 -8.19
N THR A 473 -15.90 12.54 -8.40
CA THR A 473 -16.61 13.78 -8.11
C THR A 473 -17.36 13.65 -6.79
N LEU A 474 -17.08 14.55 -5.85
CA LEU A 474 -17.89 14.75 -4.65
C LEU A 474 -19.13 15.56 -5.06
N VAL A 475 -20.30 14.88 -5.11
CA VAL A 475 -21.53 15.45 -5.66
C VAL A 475 -22.36 16.12 -4.57
N VAL A 476 -22.42 15.50 -3.38
CA VAL A 476 -23.07 16.07 -2.19
C VAL A 476 -22.04 16.09 -1.06
N ASP A 477 -21.84 17.25 -0.44
CA ASP A 477 -20.92 17.43 0.70
C ASP A 477 -21.64 18.13 1.85
N ALA A 478 -22.27 17.33 2.71
CA ALA A 478 -23.01 17.78 3.87
C ALA A 478 -22.64 16.95 5.12
N PHE A 479 -21.33 16.67 5.31
CA PHE A 479 -20.84 15.79 6.37
C PHE A 479 -20.57 16.58 7.66
N PHE A 480 -21.66 17.12 8.25
CA PHE A 480 -21.65 17.90 9.50
C PHE A 480 -22.96 17.68 10.25
N PHE A 481 -22.99 18.04 11.54
CA PHE A 481 -24.20 17.94 12.37
C PHE A 481 -25.29 18.91 11.89
N GLN A 482 -26.46 18.40 11.60
CA GLN A 482 -27.63 19.17 11.19
C GLN A 482 -28.91 18.35 11.43
N GLY A 483 -30.05 19.02 11.48
CA GLY A 483 -31.36 18.34 11.40
C GLY A 483 -31.75 17.97 9.96
N PRO A 484 -32.88 17.30 9.76
CA PRO A 484 -33.33 16.80 8.45
C PRO A 484 -33.22 17.86 7.33
N THR A 485 -32.26 17.67 6.43
CA THR A 485 -31.97 18.66 5.37
C THR A 485 -31.63 17.97 4.06
N GLU A 486 -32.20 18.45 2.97
CA GLU A 486 -31.86 18.00 1.62
C GLU A 486 -30.78 18.85 1.00
N HIS A 487 -29.75 18.17 0.50
CA HIS A 487 -28.65 18.73 -0.28
C HIS A 487 -28.64 18.14 -1.68
N ALA A 488 -28.17 18.90 -2.68
CA ALA A 488 -28.15 18.44 -4.05
C ALA A 488 -26.88 18.88 -4.78
N GLY A 489 -26.44 18.04 -5.73
CA GLY A 489 -25.36 18.34 -6.66
C GLY A 489 -25.62 17.74 -8.03
N THR A 490 -24.88 18.18 -9.04
CA THR A 490 -25.06 17.71 -10.42
C THR A 490 -23.84 16.98 -10.93
N ILE A 491 -24.09 16.00 -11.82
CA ILE A 491 -23.04 15.23 -12.49
C ILE A 491 -23.51 14.77 -13.87
N ASP A 492 -22.62 14.77 -14.86
CA ASP A 492 -22.91 14.24 -16.19
C ASP A 492 -22.60 12.74 -16.25
N LEU A 493 -23.60 11.95 -16.63
CA LEU A 493 -23.48 10.50 -16.76
C LEU A 493 -23.83 10.04 -18.18
N VAL A 494 -23.27 8.92 -18.61
CA VAL A 494 -23.48 8.33 -19.95
C VAL A 494 -24.31 7.07 -19.83
N ALA A 495 -25.33 6.93 -20.67
CA ALA A 495 -26.23 5.78 -20.72
C ALA A 495 -25.49 4.43 -20.75
N GLY A 496 -25.93 3.50 -19.92
CA GLY A 496 -25.38 2.15 -19.80
C GLY A 496 -24.03 2.06 -19.11
N ARG A 497 -23.40 3.20 -18.73
CA ARG A 497 -22.18 3.19 -17.91
C ARG A 497 -22.52 3.07 -16.44
N ARG A 498 -21.66 2.34 -15.75
CA ARG A 498 -21.68 2.21 -14.29
C ARG A 498 -20.52 3.00 -13.70
N TYR A 499 -20.84 3.81 -12.72
CA TYR A 499 -19.89 4.68 -12.04
C TYR A 499 -19.75 4.21 -10.60
N PRO A 500 -18.54 4.11 -10.07
CA PRO A 500 -18.36 3.88 -8.64
C PRO A 500 -19.16 4.92 -7.85
N ILE A 501 -19.94 4.47 -6.88
CA ILE A 501 -20.65 5.35 -5.95
C ILE A 501 -20.27 4.99 -4.53
N ARG A 502 -20.05 6.02 -3.72
CA ARG A 502 -19.87 5.91 -2.29
C ARG A 502 -20.68 6.95 -1.57
N ILE A 503 -21.41 6.50 -0.56
CA ILE A 503 -22.23 7.34 0.29
C ILE A 503 -21.77 7.10 1.72
N ARG A 504 -21.43 8.18 2.43
CA ARG A 504 -21.11 8.18 3.85
C ARG A 504 -22.23 8.87 4.59
N TYR A 505 -22.60 8.30 5.72
CA TYR A 505 -23.63 8.83 6.60
C TYR A 505 -23.19 8.67 8.04
N PHE A 506 -23.49 9.65 8.89
CA PHE A 506 -23.38 9.48 10.33
C PHE A 506 -24.59 10.08 11.04
N GLN A 507 -24.92 9.48 12.19
CA GLN A 507 -25.92 9.91 13.14
C GLN A 507 -25.26 10.17 14.49
N GLY A 508 -25.29 11.41 14.97
CA GLY A 508 -24.78 11.79 16.29
C GLY A 508 -25.88 11.77 17.35
N GLY A 509 -27.05 12.29 17.03
CA GLY A 509 -28.20 12.28 17.93
C GLY A 509 -29.38 13.09 17.40
N GLY A 510 -30.57 12.77 17.87
CA GLY A 510 -31.82 13.43 17.47
C GLY A 510 -32.70 12.57 16.56
N GLU A 511 -33.31 13.18 15.57
CA GLU A 511 -34.00 12.42 14.52
C GLU A 511 -32.99 11.75 13.60
N THR A 512 -33.41 10.73 12.87
CA THR A 512 -32.45 9.89 12.13
C THR A 512 -33.05 9.54 10.78
N GLU A 513 -32.51 10.14 9.70
CA GLU A 513 -32.96 9.81 8.34
C GLU A 513 -31.80 9.86 7.34
N ALA A 514 -31.87 8.99 6.33
CA ALA A 514 -30.94 8.93 5.21
C ALA A 514 -31.69 8.55 3.93
N HIS A 515 -31.77 9.49 2.98
CA HIS A 515 -32.40 9.25 1.69
C HIS A 515 -31.47 9.65 0.55
N VAL A 516 -31.44 8.83 -0.50
CA VAL A 516 -30.65 9.13 -1.71
C VAL A 516 -31.58 9.03 -2.92
N ALA A 517 -31.75 10.14 -3.58
CA ALA A 517 -32.57 10.26 -4.77
C ALA A 517 -31.77 10.84 -5.94
N TRP A 518 -32.27 10.65 -7.13
CA TRP A 518 -31.74 11.27 -8.33
C TRP A 518 -32.82 11.87 -9.21
N GLN A 519 -32.43 12.76 -10.09
CA GLN A 519 -33.25 13.30 -11.15
C GLN A 519 -32.45 13.28 -12.45
N PRO A 520 -32.64 12.27 -13.32
CA PRO A 520 -32.08 12.30 -14.68
C PRO A 520 -32.63 13.51 -15.45
N HIS A 521 -31.84 14.03 -16.40
CA HIS A 521 -32.27 15.15 -17.24
C HIS A 521 -33.63 14.89 -17.90
N GLY A 522 -34.57 15.79 -17.69
CA GLY A 522 -35.94 15.69 -18.25
C GLY A 522 -36.88 14.69 -17.54
N SER A 523 -36.45 14.10 -16.43
CA SER A 523 -37.26 13.16 -15.63
C SER A 523 -37.69 13.76 -14.29
N MET A 524 -38.59 13.11 -13.58
CA MET A 524 -38.94 13.47 -12.21
C MET A 524 -37.89 12.93 -11.24
N LYS A 525 -37.78 13.58 -10.07
CA LYS A 525 -37.02 13.08 -8.94
C LYS A 525 -37.62 11.78 -8.42
N GLU A 526 -36.78 10.79 -8.17
CA GLU A 526 -37.12 9.50 -7.58
C GLU A 526 -35.99 8.97 -6.70
N VAL A 527 -36.32 8.10 -5.74
CA VAL A 527 -35.29 7.32 -5.02
C VAL A 527 -34.49 6.52 -6.06
N VAL A 528 -33.17 6.45 -5.91
CA VAL A 528 -32.36 5.69 -6.87
C VAL A 528 -32.81 4.23 -6.88
N PRO A 529 -33.31 3.71 -8.02
CA PRO A 529 -33.91 2.38 -8.07
C PRO A 529 -32.87 1.27 -7.80
N THR A 530 -33.25 0.27 -7.02
CA THR A 530 -32.46 -0.94 -6.75
C THR A 530 -31.78 -1.51 -8.00
N ALA A 531 -32.57 -1.59 -9.09
CA ALA A 531 -32.11 -2.13 -10.38
C ALA A 531 -30.94 -1.35 -11.01
N ARG A 532 -30.65 -0.15 -10.53
CA ARG A 532 -29.57 0.72 -10.97
C ARG A 532 -28.38 0.78 -10.00
N LEU A 533 -28.48 0.06 -8.89
CA LEU A 533 -27.46 -0.01 -7.86
C LEU A 533 -26.85 -1.42 -7.83
N TYR A 534 -25.54 -1.50 -7.89
CA TYR A 534 -24.80 -2.76 -7.92
C TYR A 534 -23.84 -2.79 -6.74
N PRO A 535 -23.93 -3.80 -5.87
CA PRO A 535 -23.06 -3.85 -4.70
C PRO A 535 -21.60 -4.03 -5.12
N MET A 536 -20.74 -3.48 -4.33
CA MET A 536 -19.32 -3.80 -4.40
C MET A 536 -19.16 -5.22 -3.81
N ASN A 537 -18.73 -6.19 -4.62
CA ASN A 537 -18.51 -7.57 -4.17
C ASN A 537 -17.14 -7.73 -3.53
#